data_31fc0f32d95ced1af31ad69e60a107df
#
_entry.id   31fc0f32d95ced1af31ad69e60a107df
#
_cell.length_a   1.000
_cell.length_b   1.000
_cell.length_c   1.000
_cell.angle_alpha   90.00
_cell.angle_beta   90.00
_cell.angle_gamma   90.00
#
_symmetry.space_group_name_H-M   'P 1'
#
loop_
_entity.id
_entity.type
_entity.pdbx_description
1 polymer ?
#
loop_
_entity_poly.entity_id
_entity_poly.type
_entity_poly.pdbx_seq_one_letter_code
_entity_poly.pdbx_strand_id
1 'polypeptide(L)'
;MYNKISTMDGLLIGRFQPFHKGHLEAVNIGLSKVDNLWIGIGSSNKNNEKRNPFTAEERKEMILSSLDSKTLERVKIFFVPDTGDHEKWTYHVDSIVPPYDMVFSNDDFTITLYKKRGKTVFEVPLLRRDTISGTNIRKMIASGKDWSDLVPEGTKQVLLKIDAKSRLGKIL
;
A
#
# COMPACT_ATOMS: atom_id res chain seq x y z
N MET A 1 37.42 13.89 -1.60
CA MET A 1 36.27 13.33 -2.35
C MET A 1 35.43 12.53 -1.36
N TYR A 2 34.28 13.03 -0.97
CA TYR A 2 33.32 12.24 -0.19
C TYR A 2 32.73 11.24 -1.17
N ASN A 3 33.01 9.95 -0.97
CA ASN A 3 32.28 8.87 -1.65
C ASN A 3 30.81 9.00 -1.23
N LYS A 4 29.97 9.45 -2.14
CA LYS A 4 28.52 9.43 -1.98
C LYS A 4 28.16 7.94 -1.92
N ILE A 5 27.89 7.43 -0.72
CA ILE A 5 27.37 6.07 -0.54
C ILE A 5 26.06 6.07 -1.31
N SER A 6 25.97 5.26 -2.38
CA SER A 6 24.74 5.13 -3.15
C SER A 6 23.69 4.49 -2.25
N THR A 7 22.54 5.17 -2.06
CA THR A 7 21.39 4.61 -1.34
C THR A 7 20.69 3.57 -2.21
N MET A 8 20.15 2.53 -1.58
CA MET A 8 19.21 1.62 -2.22
C MET A 8 17.79 2.10 -1.95
N ASP A 9 17.00 2.21 -3.01
CA ASP A 9 15.61 2.64 -2.92
C ASP A 9 14.67 1.51 -3.38
N GLY A 10 13.56 1.36 -2.67
CA GLY A 10 12.56 0.34 -2.95
C GLY A 10 11.23 0.94 -3.34
N LEU A 11 10.41 0.14 -4.01
CA LEU A 11 9.05 0.47 -4.41
C LEU A 11 8.08 -0.57 -3.85
N LEU A 12 7.05 -0.12 -3.15
CA LEU A 12 5.92 -0.92 -2.70
C LEU A 12 4.64 -0.29 -3.23
N ILE A 13 3.87 -1.05 -4.02
CA ILE A 13 2.59 -0.58 -4.54
C ILE A 13 1.46 -1.43 -4.00
N GLY A 14 0.39 -0.77 -3.59
CA GLY A 14 -0.82 -1.41 -3.13
C GLY A 14 -2.01 -0.47 -3.23
N ARG A 15 -3.21 -1.01 -3.12
CA ARG A 15 -4.43 -0.20 -3.05
C ARG A 15 -4.70 0.31 -1.64
N PHE A 16 -4.27 -0.43 -0.63
CA PHE A 16 -4.43 -0.06 0.79
C PHE A 16 -5.88 0.28 1.16
N GLN A 17 -6.78 -0.65 0.94
CA GLN A 17 -8.24 -0.50 1.08
C GLN A 17 -8.85 -1.38 2.20
N PRO A 18 -8.52 -1.14 3.48
CA PRO A 18 -7.63 -0.13 4.05
C PRO A 18 -6.17 -0.59 4.17
N PHE A 19 -5.29 0.29 4.64
CA PHE A 19 -3.96 -0.07 5.11
C PHE A 19 -4.06 -0.94 6.36
N HIS A 20 -3.52 -2.16 6.31
CA HIS A 20 -3.66 -3.14 7.38
C HIS A 20 -2.30 -3.68 7.85
N LYS A 21 -2.31 -4.54 8.87
CA LYS A 21 -1.07 -5.09 9.46
C LYS A 21 -0.21 -5.85 8.46
N GLY A 22 -0.79 -6.51 7.47
CA GLY A 22 -0.03 -7.14 6.39
C GLY A 22 0.75 -6.12 5.54
N HIS A 23 0.17 -4.96 5.28
CA HIS A 23 0.85 -3.86 4.59
C HIS A 23 1.95 -3.25 5.46
N LEU A 24 1.70 -3.08 6.76
CA LEU A 24 2.72 -2.58 7.69
C LEU A 24 3.93 -3.52 7.74
N GLU A 25 3.70 -4.81 7.75
CA GLU A 25 4.76 -5.82 7.68
C GLU A 25 5.55 -5.71 6.37
N ALA A 26 4.86 -5.49 5.25
CA ALA A 26 5.52 -5.27 3.94
C ALA A 26 6.42 -4.02 3.97
N VAL A 27 5.98 -2.93 4.61
CA VAL A 27 6.80 -1.73 4.81
C VAL A 27 8.04 -2.05 5.64
N ASN A 28 7.89 -2.76 6.74
CA ASN A 28 9.01 -3.14 7.62
C ASN A 28 10.00 -4.06 6.91
N ILE A 29 9.52 -5.05 6.17
CA ILE A 29 10.37 -5.94 5.36
C ILE A 29 11.12 -5.12 4.30
N GLY A 30 10.44 -4.24 3.59
CA GLY A 30 11.06 -3.37 2.58
C GLY A 30 12.19 -2.54 3.18
N LEU A 31 11.93 -1.84 4.27
CA LEU A 31 12.91 -0.99 4.94
C LEU A 31 14.05 -1.75 5.62
N SER A 32 13.92 -3.06 5.82
CA SER A 32 15.02 -3.92 6.24
C SER A 32 16.03 -4.21 5.12
N LYS A 33 15.65 -3.95 3.86
CA LYS A 33 16.44 -4.29 2.65
C LYS A 33 16.88 -3.07 1.85
N VAL A 34 16.19 -1.93 2.01
CA VAL A 34 16.50 -0.68 1.30
C VAL A 34 16.59 0.49 2.27
N ASP A 35 17.22 1.57 1.84
CA ASP A 35 17.36 2.78 2.65
C ASP A 35 16.08 3.62 2.65
N ASN A 36 15.45 3.78 1.48
CA ASN A 36 14.21 4.51 1.32
C ASN A 36 13.17 3.64 0.62
N LEU A 37 11.91 3.88 0.95
CA LEU A 37 10.77 3.16 0.36
C LEU A 37 9.77 4.14 -0.24
N TRP A 38 9.56 4.02 -1.55
CA TRP A 38 8.50 4.71 -2.25
C TRP A 38 7.22 3.87 -2.13
N ILE A 39 6.17 4.42 -1.56
CA ILE A 39 4.88 3.74 -1.46
C ILE A 39 3.93 4.36 -2.49
N GLY A 40 3.56 3.57 -3.49
CA GLY A 40 2.59 3.94 -4.51
C GLY A 40 1.18 3.51 -4.10
N ILE A 41 0.27 4.47 -3.94
CA ILE A 41 -1.15 4.19 -3.70
C ILE A 41 -1.84 4.00 -5.06
N GLY A 42 -2.07 2.74 -5.43
CA GLY A 42 -2.73 2.37 -6.68
C GLY A 42 -4.21 2.71 -6.72
N SER A 43 -4.78 2.76 -7.91
CA SER A 43 -6.16 3.19 -8.13
C SER A 43 -6.50 4.48 -7.39
N SER A 44 -5.57 5.45 -7.43
CA SER A 44 -5.69 6.69 -6.65
C SER A 44 -6.84 7.58 -7.12
N ASN A 45 -7.29 7.40 -8.37
CA ASN A 45 -8.44 8.08 -8.96
C ASN A 45 -9.78 7.42 -8.65
N LYS A 46 -9.80 6.36 -7.84
CA LYS A 46 -11.02 5.62 -7.50
C LYS A 46 -11.37 5.72 -6.02
N ASN A 47 -12.65 5.92 -5.75
CA ASN A 47 -13.22 5.96 -4.39
C ASN A 47 -14.72 5.68 -4.41
N ASN A 48 -15.30 5.44 -3.24
CA ASN A 48 -16.74 5.16 -3.05
C ASN A 48 -17.27 4.01 -3.92
N GLU A 49 -16.41 3.07 -4.27
CA GLU A 49 -16.72 1.85 -5.00
C GLU A 49 -16.48 0.62 -4.10
N LYS A 50 -17.14 -0.49 -4.41
CA LYS A 50 -17.03 -1.74 -3.65
C LYS A 50 -15.58 -2.20 -3.40
N ARG A 51 -14.72 -2.10 -4.42
CA ARG A 51 -13.31 -2.50 -4.34
C ARG A 51 -12.40 -1.37 -3.87
N ASN A 52 -12.85 -0.12 -4.01
CA ASN A 52 -12.08 1.08 -3.70
C ASN A 52 -12.96 2.07 -2.90
N PRO A 53 -13.35 1.74 -1.66
CA PRO A 53 -14.25 2.60 -0.89
C PRO A 53 -13.59 3.88 -0.37
N PHE A 54 -12.26 3.85 -0.17
CA PHE A 54 -11.53 4.96 0.47
C PHE A 54 -10.79 5.79 -0.57
N THR A 55 -10.80 7.12 -0.37
CA THR A 55 -10.07 8.06 -1.24
C THR A 55 -8.55 7.86 -1.13
N ALA A 56 -7.80 8.37 -2.10
CA ALA A 56 -6.35 8.33 -2.04
C ALA A 56 -5.78 9.08 -0.82
N GLU A 57 -6.36 10.22 -0.48
CA GLU A 57 -5.97 11.02 0.70
C GLU A 57 -6.25 10.29 2.01
N GLU A 58 -7.40 9.64 2.14
CA GLU A 58 -7.73 8.84 3.32
C GLU A 58 -6.72 7.69 3.49
N ARG A 59 -6.36 7.00 2.41
CA ARG A 59 -5.37 5.91 2.44
C ARG A 59 -3.97 6.42 2.77
N LYS A 60 -3.59 7.56 2.23
CA LYS A 60 -2.34 8.24 2.61
C LYS A 60 -2.30 8.56 4.10
N GLU A 61 -3.37 9.11 4.65
CA GLU A 61 -3.47 9.39 6.08
C GLU A 61 -3.36 8.10 6.92
N MET A 62 -4.02 7.01 6.51
CA MET A 62 -3.89 5.71 7.17
C MET A 62 -2.45 5.25 7.24
N ILE A 63 -1.70 5.36 6.14
CA ILE A 63 -0.30 4.94 6.07
C ILE A 63 0.56 5.83 6.98
N LEU A 64 0.50 7.14 6.79
CA LEU A 64 1.36 8.08 7.52
C LEU A 64 1.12 8.05 9.03
N SER A 65 -0.14 7.96 9.46
CA SER A 65 -0.48 7.89 10.89
C SER A 65 -0.16 6.54 11.55
N SER A 66 0.15 5.52 10.76
CA SER A 66 0.51 4.18 11.24
C SER A 66 2.02 3.95 11.35
N LEU A 67 2.84 4.89 10.89
CA LEU A 67 4.30 4.79 10.90
C LEU A 67 4.90 5.66 12.00
N ASP A 68 5.98 5.17 12.63
CA ASP A 68 6.73 5.97 13.58
C ASP A 68 7.60 7.04 12.89
N SER A 69 8.15 7.97 13.67
CA SER A 69 8.92 9.10 13.14
C SER A 69 10.17 8.67 12.37
N LYS A 70 10.86 7.63 12.79
CA LYS A 70 12.04 7.11 12.08
C LYS A 70 11.68 6.50 10.73
N THR A 71 10.60 5.74 10.70
CA THR A 71 10.09 5.15 9.45
C THR A 71 9.62 6.23 8.48
N LEU A 72 8.93 7.26 8.96
CA LEU A 72 8.45 8.38 8.14
C LEU A 72 9.59 9.11 7.40
N GLU A 73 10.77 9.21 7.99
CA GLU A 73 11.94 9.83 7.37
C GLU A 73 12.44 9.07 6.12
N ARG A 74 12.10 7.79 6.03
CA ARG A 74 12.56 6.86 4.98
C ARG A 74 11.47 6.50 3.97
N VAL A 75 10.27 7.07 4.08
CA VAL A 75 9.10 6.75 3.26
C VAL A 75 8.61 7.99 2.54
N LYS A 76 8.27 7.84 1.25
CA LYS A 76 7.51 8.85 0.49
C LYS A 76 6.31 8.20 -0.18
N ILE A 77 5.18 8.90 -0.18
CA ILE A 77 3.91 8.44 -0.75
C ILE A 77 3.69 9.07 -2.12
N PHE A 78 3.25 8.26 -3.07
CA PHE A 78 2.90 8.67 -4.43
C PHE A 78 1.51 8.16 -4.78
N PHE A 79 0.74 8.96 -5.50
CA PHE A 79 -0.56 8.55 -6.05
C PHE A 79 -0.38 8.00 -7.46
N VAL A 80 -0.87 6.79 -7.68
CA VAL A 80 -0.80 6.08 -8.94
C VAL A 80 -2.22 5.82 -9.45
N PRO A 81 -2.74 6.64 -10.37
CA PRO A 81 -4.06 6.42 -10.94
C PRO A 81 -4.07 5.23 -11.90
N ASP A 82 -5.23 4.62 -12.06
CA ASP A 82 -5.43 3.60 -13.10
C ASP A 82 -5.46 4.25 -14.48
N THR A 83 -4.82 3.59 -15.45
CA THR A 83 -4.74 4.09 -16.85
C THR A 83 -5.54 3.26 -17.84
N GLY A 84 -6.07 2.11 -17.42
CA GLY A 84 -6.76 1.16 -18.31
C GLY A 84 -5.85 0.27 -19.16
N ASP A 85 -4.56 0.53 -19.21
CA ASP A 85 -3.57 -0.31 -19.91
C ASP A 85 -2.76 -1.11 -18.89
N HIS A 86 -3.14 -2.37 -18.69
CA HIS A 86 -2.51 -3.24 -17.71
C HIS A 86 -1.09 -3.66 -18.10
N GLU A 87 -0.77 -3.75 -19.37
CA GLU A 87 0.57 -4.16 -19.83
C GLU A 87 1.61 -3.06 -19.64
N LYS A 88 1.20 -1.80 -19.80
CA LYS A 88 2.05 -0.61 -19.66
C LYS A 88 2.00 0.02 -18.28
N TRP A 89 1.27 -0.56 -17.37
CA TRP A 89 1.04 0.01 -16.05
C TRP A 89 2.33 0.27 -15.27
N THR A 90 3.31 -0.64 -15.30
CA THR A 90 4.58 -0.45 -14.60
C THR A 90 5.41 0.71 -15.15
N TYR A 91 5.30 1.01 -16.43
CA TYR A 91 5.93 2.19 -17.03
C TYR A 91 5.25 3.49 -16.61
N HIS A 92 3.93 3.43 -16.45
CA HIS A 92 3.18 4.55 -15.89
C HIS A 92 3.62 4.85 -14.44
N VAL A 93 3.82 3.81 -13.63
CA VAL A 93 4.38 3.95 -12.28
C VAL A 93 5.73 4.66 -12.32
N ASP A 94 6.63 4.24 -13.21
CA ASP A 94 7.96 4.84 -13.36
C ASP A 94 7.91 6.33 -13.73
N SER A 95 6.85 6.78 -14.38
CA SER A 95 6.67 8.22 -14.70
C SER A 95 6.30 9.06 -13.47
N ILE A 96 5.89 8.42 -12.37
CA ILE A 96 5.39 9.08 -11.16
C ILE A 96 6.40 9.02 -10.02
N VAL A 97 7.03 7.86 -9.82
CA VAL A 97 7.95 7.64 -8.69
C VAL A 97 9.40 7.90 -9.09
N PRO A 98 10.27 8.28 -8.13
CA PRO A 98 11.70 8.36 -8.39
C PRO A 98 12.29 6.99 -8.75
N PRO A 99 13.51 6.92 -9.30
CA PRO A 99 14.20 5.67 -9.55
C PRO A 99 14.25 4.78 -8.30
N TYR A 100 14.16 3.47 -8.49
CA TYR A 100 14.19 2.46 -7.45
C TYR A 100 14.99 1.25 -7.91
N ASP A 101 15.57 0.52 -6.94
CA ASP A 101 16.44 -0.63 -7.19
C ASP A 101 15.69 -1.96 -7.03
N MET A 102 14.65 -1.99 -6.21
CA MET A 102 13.92 -3.20 -5.85
C MET A 102 12.42 -2.93 -5.71
N VAL A 103 11.61 -3.90 -6.15
CA VAL A 103 10.17 -3.88 -6.01
C VAL A 103 9.74 -4.91 -4.96
N PHE A 104 8.85 -4.50 -4.07
CA PHE A 104 8.23 -5.37 -3.05
C PHE A 104 6.77 -5.59 -3.40
N SER A 105 6.34 -6.83 -3.50
CA SER A 105 4.95 -7.17 -3.80
C SER A 105 4.61 -8.58 -3.32
N ASN A 106 3.33 -8.81 -3.05
CA ASN A 106 2.74 -10.13 -2.87
C ASN A 106 1.63 -10.42 -3.90
N ASP A 107 1.49 -9.56 -4.90
CA ASP A 107 0.51 -9.69 -5.96
C ASP A 107 1.14 -10.32 -7.20
N ASP A 108 0.65 -11.49 -7.61
CA ASP A 108 1.23 -12.26 -8.71
C ASP A 108 1.29 -11.49 -10.03
N PHE A 109 0.28 -10.67 -10.32
CA PHE A 109 0.24 -9.85 -11.52
C PHE A 109 1.34 -8.79 -11.51
N THR A 110 1.48 -8.06 -10.42
CA THR A 110 2.55 -7.07 -10.23
C THR A 110 3.94 -7.70 -10.32
N ILE A 111 4.13 -8.82 -9.63
CA ILE A 111 5.39 -9.58 -9.65
C ILE A 111 5.76 -9.99 -11.07
N THR A 112 4.80 -10.55 -11.81
CA THR A 112 5.01 -11.00 -13.19
C THR A 112 5.41 -9.84 -14.10
N LEU A 113 4.73 -8.71 -14.03
CA LEU A 113 5.02 -7.53 -14.87
C LEU A 113 6.43 -6.98 -14.61
N TYR A 114 6.84 -6.86 -13.36
CA TYR A 114 8.16 -6.33 -13.02
C TYR A 114 9.28 -7.31 -13.34
N LYS A 115 9.09 -8.61 -13.09
CA LYS A 115 10.06 -9.65 -13.50
C LYS A 115 10.26 -9.67 -15.01
N LYS A 116 9.19 -9.52 -15.78
CA LYS A 116 9.23 -9.45 -17.25
C LYS A 116 10.07 -8.28 -17.76
N ARG A 117 10.16 -7.21 -17.00
CA ARG A 117 11.00 -6.04 -17.28
C ARG A 117 12.43 -6.18 -16.75
N GLY A 118 12.80 -7.32 -16.20
CA GLY A 118 14.13 -7.55 -15.60
C GLY A 118 14.36 -6.79 -14.28
N LYS A 119 13.31 -6.33 -13.62
CA LYS A 119 13.42 -5.66 -12.32
C LYS A 119 13.65 -6.67 -11.20
N THR A 120 14.43 -6.29 -10.20
CA THR A 120 14.58 -7.09 -8.97
C THR A 120 13.29 -7.00 -8.16
N VAL A 121 12.66 -8.15 -7.92
CA VAL A 121 11.41 -8.25 -7.16
C VAL A 121 11.63 -9.10 -5.93
N PHE A 122 11.27 -8.57 -4.77
CA PHE A 122 11.16 -9.33 -3.54
C PHE A 122 9.69 -9.67 -3.29
N GLU A 123 9.39 -10.96 -3.27
CA GLU A 123 8.04 -11.46 -3.01
C GLU A 123 7.78 -11.41 -1.49
N VAL A 124 6.91 -10.50 -1.07
CA VAL A 124 6.59 -10.32 0.34
C VAL A 124 5.72 -11.48 0.83
N PRO A 125 6.09 -12.17 1.92
CA PRO A 125 5.25 -13.22 2.49
C PRO A 125 3.89 -12.69 2.91
N LEU A 126 2.84 -13.48 2.68
CA LEU A 126 1.47 -13.15 3.09
C LEU A 126 1.27 -13.49 4.57
N LEU A 127 1.13 -12.46 5.39
CA LEU A 127 0.85 -12.61 6.82
C LEU A 127 -0.65 -12.88 7.02
N ARG A 128 -1.00 -14.10 7.46
CA ARG A 128 -2.37 -14.46 7.84
C ARG A 128 -3.44 -13.97 6.83
N ARG A 129 -3.22 -14.23 5.54
CA ARG A 129 -4.06 -13.69 4.44
C ARG A 129 -5.54 -14.08 4.55
N ASP A 130 -5.83 -15.24 5.15
CA ASP A 130 -7.19 -15.70 5.44
C ASP A 130 -7.97 -14.72 6.31
N THR A 131 -7.30 -14.03 7.22
CA THR A 131 -7.89 -13.05 8.13
C THR A 131 -7.50 -11.61 7.81
N ILE A 132 -6.22 -11.35 7.47
CA ILE A 132 -5.68 -10.02 7.19
C ILE A 132 -5.69 -9.75 5.69
N SER A 133 -6.84 -9.36 5.17
CA SER A 133 -7.01 -8.89 3.81
C SER A 133 -7.96 -7.70 3.76
N GLY A 134 -7.77 -6.80 2.80
CA GLY A 134 -8.66 -5.65 2.63
C GLY A 134 -10.12 -6.08 2.45
N THR A 135 -10.36 -7.13 1.66
CA THR A 135 -11.70 -7.66 1.43
C THR A 135 -12.37 -8.14 2.72
N ASN A 136 -11.66 -8.93 3.53
CA ASN A 136 -12.20 -9.42 4.80
C ASN A 136 -12.45 -8.28 5.79
N ILE A 137 -11.50 -7.36 5.92
CA ILE A 137 -11.61 -6.21 6.82
C ILE A 137 -12.82 -5.34 6.44
N ARG A 138 -13.01 -5.04 5.15
CA ARG A 138 -14.18 -4.28 4.69
C ARG A 138 -15.51 -4.97 5.03
N LYS A 139 -15.59 -6.28 4.86
CA LYS A 139 -16.77 -7.07 5.26
C LYS A 139 -17.03 -7.01 6.76
N MET A 140 -15.98 -7.12 7.57
CA MET A 140 -16.10 -7.04 9.02
C MET A 140 -16.58 -5.66 9.47
N ILE A 141 -16.02 -4.59 8.91
CA ILE A 141 -16.47 -3.21 9.21
C ILE A 141 -17.95 -3.04 8.87
N ALA A 142 -18.36 -3.44 7.68
CA ALA A 142 -19.74 -3.31 7.22
C ALA A 142 -20.73 -4.10 8.10
N SER A 143 -20.35 -5.30 8.55
CA SER A 143 -21.18 -6.17 9.38
C SER A 143 -21.13 -5.87 10.88
N GLY A 144 -20.31 -4.89 11.30
CA GLY A 144 -20.15 -4.53 12.72
C GLY A 144 -19.35 -5.54 13.54
N LYS A 145 -18.60 -6.44 12.90
CA LYS A 145 -17.66 -7.34 13.58
C LYS A 145 -16.41 -6.56 14.01
N ASP A 146 -15.73 -7.04 15.05
CA ASP A 146 -14.49 -6.40 15.51
C ASP A 146 -13.34 -6.69 14.53
N TRP A 147 -12.80 -5.64 13.95
CA TRP A 147 -11.69 -5.61 12.99
C TRP A 147 -10.44 -4.91 13.55
N SER A 148 -10.52 -4.38 14.76
CA SER A 148 -9.51 -3.46 15.31
C SER A 148 -8.11 -4.08 15.39
N ASP A 149 -8.01 -5.39 15.64
CA ASP A 149 -6.72 -6.09 15.73
C ASP A 149 -6.06 -6.36 14.37
N LEU A 150 -6.76 -6.13 13.27
CA LEU A 150 -6.27 -6.43 11.92
C LEU A 150 -5.58 -5.22 11.27
N VAL A 151 -5.73 -4.04 11.85
CA VAL A 151 -5.18 -2.79 11.32
C VAL A 151 -4.30 -2.10 12.36
N PRO A 152 -3.33 -1.28 11.92
CA PRO A 152 -2.58 -0.41 12.84
C PRO A 152 -3.50 0.64 13.47
N GLU A 153 -3.11 1.17 14.64
CA GLU A 153 -3.89 2.18 15.35
C GLU A 153 -4.18 3.42 14.50
N GLY A 154 -3.20 3.89 13.71
CA GLY A 154 -3.41 5.03 12.80
C GLY A 154 -4.52 4.78 11.78
N THR A 155 -4.56 3.61 11.17
CA THR A 155 -5.64 3.21 10.25
C THR A 155 -6.99 3.16 10.99
N LYS A 156 -7.01 2.59 12.19
CA LYS A 156 -8.22 2.52 13.01
C LYS A 156 -8.80 3.91 13.25
N GLN A 157 -7.98 4.86 13.63
CA GLN A 157 -8.42 6.23 13.88
C GLN A 157 -9.01 6.89 12.64
N VAL A 158 -8.40 6.71 11.48
CA VAL A 158 -8.94 7.23 10.21
C VAL A 158 -10.29 6.58 9.88
N LEU A 159 -10.39 5.25 9.98
CA LEU A 159 -11.64 4.52 9.69
C LEU A 159 -12.80 4.96 10.59
N LEU A 160 -12.54 5.25 11.87
CA LEU A 160 -13.54 5.78 12.80
C LEU A 160 -13.90 7.22 12.43
N LYS A 161 -12.93 8.07 12.14
CA LYS A 161 -13.13 9.48 11.77
C LYS A 161 -14.02 9.66 10.55
N ILE A 162 -13.84 8.81 9.52
CA ILE A 162 -14.61 8.89 8.27
C ILE A 162 -15.94 8.12 8.32
N ASP A 163 -16.29 7.52 9.45
CA ASP A 163 -17.45 6.63 9.57
C ASP A 163 -17.48 5.55 8.49
N ALA A 164 -16.39 4.78 8.40
CA ALA A 164 -16.23 3.73 7.39
C ALA A 164 -17.35 2.70 7.42
N LYS A 165 -17.93 2.41 8.59
CA LYS A 165 -19.06 1.48 8.72
C LYS A 165 -20.27 1.94 7.93
N SER A 166 -20.66 3.20 8.08
CA SER A 166 -21.79 3.78 7.35
C SER A 166 -21.52 3.77 5.83
N ARG A 167 -20.32 4.20 5.43
CA ARG A 167 -19.92 4.21 4.02
C ARG A 167 -19.98 2.83 3.39
N LEU A 168 -19.37 1.83 4.03
CA LEU A 168 -19.31 0.46 3.51
C LEU A 168 -20.70 -0.21 3.53
N GLY A 169 -21.53 0.09 4.51
CA GLY A 169 -22.91 -0.38 4.55
C GLY A 169 -23.77 0.08 3.36
N LYS A 170 -23.43 1.19 2.73
CA LYS A 170 -24.10 1.72 1.53
C LYS A 170 -23.54 1.15 0.23
N ILE A 171 -22.29 0.70 0.24
CA ILE A 171 -21.55 0.28 -0.97
C ILE A 171 -21.56 -1.24 -1.17
N LEU A 172 -21.52 -2.03 -0.10
CA LEU A 172 -21.41 -3.50 -0.15
C LEU A 172 -22.75 -4.23 -0.34
#